data_89ea6941a950b6a97b523751bdfe5c16
#
_entry.id   89ea6941a950b6a97b523751bdfe5c16
#
_cell.length_a   1.000
_cell.length_b   1.000
_cell.length_c   1.000
_cell.angle_alpha   90.00
_cell.angle_beta   90.00
_cell.angle_gamma   90.00
#
_symmetry.space_group_name_H-M   'P 1'
#
loop_
_entity.id
_entity.type
_entity.pdbx_description
1 polymer ?
#
loop_
_entity_poly.entity_id
_entity_poly.type
_entity_poly.pdbx_seq_one_letter_code
_entity_poly.pdbx_strand_id
1 'polypeptide(L)'
;MEAKEIESREVAVNNESNIDLKKFLWKMDLRLIPYLSLLYMFSFLDRVNIGHARLYGLEKALNLTQDEFSWCLSIFFIGYVLFEVPSNLMMKRTSPPIWIARIMITWGVVTMCLAAVTNFSGLLAGRFFLGIAEAGLFPGIIFYLSFWYTRSEQGVRIAFFFSASSLAGAFGGLIAYGIDYLDNSGGLKSWQWIFIIEGLPTVLLGVLTWFIMPSSPQTAKWLTEEEKEFLKQRLIASHVEVESKKFDKAQFISAFKDYKTYLYMLCYIGFVCPLYSLALLMPTIVNNMGFSKVSSFLLTVPPYAIAFFITMASAWNSDRIMERGYHVACSATLALIGFVILVAASSIPVKYFGVIIATVGIATCLPPTLSWSNNNTIGSTKSATVTAMIISFGNIGGILSGQFYRASEAPTYIPSHSTNIGFLSLTIITALILKWRFKVENRKLDEMDQYHIIII
;
A
#
# COMPACT_ATOMS: atom_id res chain seq x y z
N MET A 1 -7.84 31.54 -3.30
CA MET A 1 -8.53 32.22 -2.19
C MET A 1 -8.94 31.17 -1.12
N GLU A 2 -9.66 30.13 -1.48
CA GLU A 2 -10.16 29.09 -0.57
C GLU A 2 -9.07 28.39 0.27
N ALA A 3 -7.92 28.00 -0.32
CA ALA A 3 -6.83 27.35 0.43
C ALA A 3 -6.18 28.25 1.48
N LYS A 4 -5.99 29.55 1.21
CA LYS A 4 -5.48 30.52 2.20
C LYS A 4 -6.51 30.82 3.28
N GLU A 5 -7.78 30.82 2.91
CA GLU A 5 -8.89 31.01 3.86
C GLU A 5 -9.01 29.80 4.80
N ILE A 6 -8.85 28.58 4.28
CA ILE A 6 -8.79 27.35 5.09
C ILE A 6 -7.60 27.41 6.06
N GLU A 7 -6.41 27.73 5.54
CA GLU A 7 -5.20 27.83 6.35
C GLU A 7 -5.34 28.91 7.43
N SER A 8 -5.92 30.07 7.11
CA SER A 8 -6.18 31.14 8.09
C SER A 8 -7.19 30.71 9.16
N ARG A 9 -8.22 29.97 8.82
CA ARG A 9 -9.20 29.41 9.76
C ARG A 9 -8.58 28.35 10.67
N GLU A 10 -7.75 27.44 10.12
CA GLU A 10 -7.01 26.46 10.91
C GLU A 10 -6.05 27.16 11.90
N VAL A 11 -5.35 28.19 11.47
CA VAL A 11 -4.45 28.99 12.32
C VAL A 11 -5.25 29.71 13.42
N ALA A 12 -6.41 30.29 13.11
CA ALA A 12 -7.25 30.96 14.09
C ALA A 12 -7.71 29.97 15.19
N VAL A 13 -8.25 28.80 14.80
CA VAL A 13 -8.67 27.76 15.75
C VAL A 13 -7.50 27.29 16.62
N ASN A 14 -6.30 27.13 16.03
CA ASN A 14 -5.12 26.72 16.78
C ASN A 14 -4.64 27.78 17.79
N ASN A 15 -4.80 29.07 17.46
CA ASN A 15 -4.39 30.17 18.34
C ASN A 15 -5.42 30.49 19.46
N GLU A 16 -6.71 30.21 19.23
CA GLU A 16 -7.76 30.43 20.21
C GLU A 16 -7.82 29.34 21.29
N SER A 17 -7.18 28.19 21.05
CA SER A 17 -7.15 27.07 22.00
C SER A 17 -5.90 27.10 22.88
N ASN A 18 -6.04 26.70 24.14
CA ASN A 18 -4.91 26.49 25.05
C ASN A 18 -4.18 25.15 24.82
N ILE A 19 -4.54 24.40 23.76
CA ILE A 19 -4.00 23.07 23.45
C ILE A 19 -2.74 23.20 22.59
N ASP A 20 -1.63 22.66 23.06
CA ASP A 20 -0.41 22.52 22.26
C ASP A 20 -0.64 21.51 21.12
N LEU A 21 -0.80 22.04 19.90
CA LEU A 21 -1.08 21.26 18.70
C LEU A 21 -0.08 20.12 18.49
N LYS A 22 1.22 20.36 18.70
CA LYS A 22 2.27 19.34 18.50
C LYS A 22 2.10 18.18 19.46
N LYS A 23 1.86 18.47 20.74
CA LYS A 23 1.62 17.44 21.76
C LYS A 23 0.33 16.68 21.49
N PHE A 24 -0.70 17.39 21.07
CA PHE A 24 -1.98 16.79 20.72
C PHE A 24 -1.86 15.82 19.52
N LEU A 25 -1.24 16.26 18.41
CA LEU A 25 -0.99 15.41 17.26
C LEU A 25 -0.11 14.20 17.62
N TRP A 26 0.95 14.40 18.40
CA TRP A 26 1.80 13.31 18.86
C TRP A 26 1.04 12.29 19.73
N LYS A 27 0.12 12.75 20.58
CA LYS A 27 -0.77 11.88 21.37
C LYS A 27 -1.66 11.02 20.47
N MET A 28 -2.23 11.60 19.41
CA MET A 28 -3.03 10.86 18.42
C MET A 28 -2.16 9.90 17.61
N ASP A 29 -1.03 10.36 17.12
CA ASP A 29 -0.09 9.58 16.31
C ASP A 29 0.35 8.31 17.05
N LEU A 30 0.77 8.41 18.30
CA LEU A 30 1.18 7.25 19.09
C LEU A 30 0.05 6.24 19.35
N ARG A 31 -1.21 6.68 19.33
CA ARG A 31 -2.36 5.81 19.60
C ARG A 31 -2.90 5.13 18.35
N LEU A 32 -2.87 5.82 17.22
CA LEU A 32 -3.53 5.36 16.00
C LEU A 32 -2.54 4.75 15.00
N ILE A 33 -1.44 5.45 14.71
CA ILE A 33 -0.58 5.10 13.58
C ILE A 33 0.17 3.76 13.79
N PRO A 34 0.78 3.46 14.95
CA PRO A 34 1.45 2.18 15.14
C PRO A 34 0.49 0.99 15.00
N TYR A 35 -0.72 1.14 15.56
CA TYR A 35 -1.72 0.08 15.47
C TYR A 35 -2.19 -0.16 14.04
N LEU A 36 -2.56 0.92 13.31
CA LEU A 36 -2.95 0.82 11.91
C LEU A 36 -1.83 0.27 11.01
N SER A 37 -0.59 0.67 11.30
CA SER A 37 0.60 0.15 10.62
C SER A 37 0.79 -1.35 10.85
N LEU A 38 0.53 -1.80 12.09
CA LEU A 38 0.58 -3.23 12.42
C LEU A 38 -0.50 -4.02 11.65
N LEU A 39 -1.73 -3.50 11.56
CA LEU A 39 -2.79 -4.16 10.79
C LEU A 39 -2.39 -4.29 9.32
N TYR A 40 -1.81 -3.24 8.74
CA TYR A 40 -1.39 -3.26 7.34
C TYR A 40 -0.16 -4.12 7.10
N MET A 41 0.75 -4.17 8.07
CA MET A 41 1.91 -5.07 8.02
C MET A 41 1.45 -6.53 7.88
N PHE A 42 0.49 -6.96 8.69
CA PHE A 42 -0.07 -8.32 8.59
C PHE A 42 -0.84 -8.54 7.29
N SER A 43 -1.58 -7.54 6.80
CA SER A 43 -2.23 -7.62 5.50
C SER A 43 -1.23 -7.88 4.38
N PHE A 44 -0.14 -7.12 4.35
CA PHE A 44 0.88 -7.30 3.31
C PHE A 44 1.63 -8.62 3.45
N LEU A 45 1.88 -9.07 4.69
CA LEU A 45 2.54 -10.32 5.01
C LEU A 45 1.72 -11.51 4.52
N ASP A 46 0.42 -11.57 4.84
CA ASP A 46 -0.51 -12.60 4.40
C ASP A 46 -0.72 -12.61 2.87
N ARG A 47 -0.53 -11.47 2.21
CA ARG A 47 -0.61 -11.36 0.76
C ARG A 47 0.57 -12.03 0.06
N VAL A 48 1.77 -11.88 0.61
CA VAL A 48 3.02 -12.34 -0.03
C VAL A 48 3.49 -13.71 0.45
N ASN A 49 2.88 -14.27 1.48
CA ASN A 49 3.26 -15.56 2.11
C ASN A 49 3.32 -16.75 1.12
N ILE A 50 2.52 -16.73 0.08
CA ILE A 50 2.51 -17.77 -0.96
C ILE A 50 3.88 -17.87 -1.69
N GLY A 51 4.62 -16.76 -1.79
CA GLY A 51 5.97 -16.74 -2.33
C GLY A 51 6.96 -17.51 -1.45
N HIS A 52 6.82 -17.41 -0.13
CA HIS A 52 7.59 -18.21 0.84
C HIS A 52 7.15 -19.69 0.81
N ALA A 53 5.84 -19.94 0.80
CA ALA A 53 5.26 -21.28 0.73
C ALA A 53 5.71 -22.04 -0.54
N ARG A 54 5.92 -21.34 -1.65
CA ARG A 54 6.48 -21.89 -2.89
C ARG A 54 7.82 -22.57 -2.65
N LEU A 55 8.76 -21.89 -2.00
CA LEU A 55 10.09 -22.43 -1.71
C LEU A 55 10.04 -23.61 -0.73
N TYR A 56 8.99 -23.69 0.10
CA TYR A 56 8.73 -24.83 0.98
C TYR A 56 7.99 -25.97 0.29
N GLY A 57 7.90 -25.93 -1.05
CA GLY A 57 7.43 -27.04 -1.86
C GLY A 57 5.90 -27.11 -2.00
N LEU A 58 5.18 -26.01 -1.83
CA LEU A 58 3.73 -25.90 -2.07
C LEU A 58 3.35 -26.43 -3.45
N GLU A 59 4.07 -26.01 -4.51
CA GLU A 59 3.82 -26.45 -5.90
C GLU A 59 3.91 -27.99 -6.02
N LYS A 60 4.94 -28.58 -5.43
CA LYS A 60 5.15 -30.04 -5.46
C LYS A 60 4.11 -30.79 -4.63
N ALA A 61 3.75 -30.24 -3.45
CA ALA A 61 2.79 -30.86 -2.55
C ALA A 61 1.38 -30.92 -3.15
N LEU A 62 1.00 -29.92 -3.93
CA LEU A 62 -0.30 -29.82 -4.58
C LEU A 62 -0.30 -30.24 -6.05
N ASN A 63 0.86 -30.73 -6.57
CA ASN A 63 1.08 -31.10 -7.98
C ASN A 63 0.69 -29.97 -8.96
N LEU A 64 1.07 -28.72 -8.65
CA LEU A 64 0.72 -27.57 -9.45
C LEU A 64 1.66 -27.43 -10.65
N THR A 65 1.10 -27.12 -11.80
CA THR A 65 1.85 -26.58 -12.93
C THR A 65 2.24 -25.14 -12.69
N GLN A 66 3.21 -24.63 -13.43
CA GLN A 66 3.64 -23.22 -13.37
C GLN A 66 2.48 -22.25 -13.64
N ASP A 67 1.65 -22.55 -14.64
CA ASP A 67 0.51 -21.71 -15.02
C ASP A 67 -0.55 -21.70 -13.94
N GLU A 68 -0.85 -22.85 -13.32
CA GLU A 68 -1.77 -22.94 -12.18
C GLU A 68 -1.29 -22.10 -10.98
N PHE A 69 0.01 -22.16 -10.66
CA PHE A 69 0.58 -21.32 -9.61
C PHE A 69 0.45 -19.82 -9.95
N SER A 70 0.75 -19.43 -11.19
CA SER A 70 0.60 -18.05 -11.66
C SER A 70 -0.86 -17.57 -11.55
N TRP A 71 -1.84 -18.42 -11.85
CA TRP A 71 -3.24 -18.10 -11.63
C TRP A 71 -3.60 -17.96 -10.15
N CYS A 72 -3.01 -18.76 -9.25
CA CYS A 72 -3.21 -18.61 -7.82
C CYS A 72 -2.67 -17.27 -7.29
N LEU A 73 -1.64 -16.69 -7.92
CA LEU A 73 -1.17 -15.34 -7.61
C LEU A 73 -2.15 -14.27 -8.11
N SER A 74 -2.59 -14.39 -9.36
CA SER A 74 -3.45 -13.40 -10.03
C SER A 74 -4.87 -13.35 -9.47
N ILE A 75 -5.46 -14.49 -9.13
CA ILE A 75 -6.87 -14.61 -8.72
C ILE A 75 -7.18 -13.87 -7.42
N PHE A 76 -6.20 -13.75 -6.54
CA PHE A 76 -6.29 -12.95 -5.33
C PHE A 76 -6.64 -11.49 -5.66
N PHE A 77 -5.90 -10.89 -6.60
CA PHE A 77 -6.12 -9.50 -6.99
C PHE A 77 -7.44 -9.31 -7.73
N ILE A 78 -7.91 -10.32 -8.48
CA ILE A 78 -9.24 -10.29 -9.11
C ILE A 78 -10.32 -10.20 -8.03
N GLY A 79 -10.27 -11.05 -7.01
CA GLY A 79 -11.17 -10.98 -5.85
C GLY A 79 -11.11 -9.64 -5.14
N TYR A 80 -9.89 -9.13 -4.91
CA TYR A 80 -9.64 -7.87 -4.25
C TYR A 80 -10.28 -6.69 -5.01
N VAL A 81 -10.00 -6.54 -6.31
CA VAL A 81 -10.51 -5.43 -7.15
C VAL A 81 -12.05 -5.45 -7.24
N LEU A 82 -12.64 -6.62 -7.43
CA LEU A 82 -14.10 -6.77 -7.53
C LEU A 82 -14.83 -6.35 -6.25
N PHE A 83 -14.23 -6.60 -5.08
CA PHE A 83 -14.87 -6.35 -3.79
C PHE A 83 -14.38 -5.11 -3.05
N GLU A 84 -13.39 -4.40 -3.56
CA GLU A 84 -12.84 -3.19 -2.93
C GLU A 84 -13.92 -2.12 -2.74
N VAL A 85 -14.69 -1.81 -3.79
CA VAL A 85 -15.78 -0.82 -3.73
C VAL A 85 -16.94 -1.29 -2.84
N PRO A 86 -17.49 -2.51 -2.99
CA PRO A 86 -18.51 -3.02 -2.08
C PRO A 86 -18.08 -3.00 -0.61
N SER A 87 -16.85 -3.39 -0.29
CA SER A 87 -16.31 -3.38 1.08
C SER A 87 -16.26 -1.97 1.67
N ASN A 88 -15.80 -0.98 0.90
CA ASN A 88 -15.77 0.42 1.35
C ASN A 88 -17.16 1.02 1.57
N LEU A 89 -18.14 0.64 0.75
CA LEU A 89 -19.54 1.02 0.96
C LEU A 89 -20.10 0.43 2.26
N MET A 90 -19.76 -0.81 2.57
CA MET A 90 -20.16 -1.44 3.83
C MET A 90 -19.49 -0.79 5.04
N MET A 91 -18.24 -0.35 4.94
CA MET A 91 -17.55 0.39 6.00
C MET A 91 -18.24 1.72 6.33
N LYS A 92 -18.77 2.43 5.31
CA LYS A 92 -19.56 3.65 5.52
C LYS A 92 -20.90 3.39 6.18
N ARG A 93 -21.52 2.21 5.94
CA ARG A 93 -22.83 1.84 6.51
C ARG A 93 -22.74 1.33 7.95
N THR A 94 -21.62 0.71 8.30
CA THR A 94 -21.35 0.18 9.64
C THR A 94 -20.54 1.18 10.46
N SER A 95 -19.40 0.80 10.93
CA SER A 95 -18.39 1.71 11.48
C SER A 95 -17.00 1.17 11.10
N PRO A 96 -16.00 2.05 10.89
CA PRO A 96 -14.68 1.58 10.47
C PRO A 96 -14.08 0.50 11.37
N PRO A 97 -14.06 0.60 12.71
CA PRO A 97 -13.48 -0.44 13.56
C PRO A 97 -14.19 -1.79 13.44
N ILE A 98 -15.53 -1.80 13.39
CA ILE A 98 -16.31 -3.04 13.27
C ILE A 98 -16.05 -3.70 11.92
N TRP A 99 -16.00 -2.89 10.85
CA TRP A 99 -15.78 -3.43 9.52
C TRP A 99 -14.35 -3.92 9.32
N ILE A 100 -13.34 -3.15 9.80
CA ILE A 100 -11.93 -3.54 9.78
C ILE A 100 -11.71 -4.83 10.59
N ALA A 101 -12.27 -4.92 11.80
CA ALA A 101 -12.19 -6.13 12.61
C ALA A 101 -12.75 -7.36 11.88
N ARG A 102 -13.93 -7.20 11.26
CA ARG A 102 -14.56 -8.28 10.47
C ARG A 102 -13.71 -8.69 9.28
N ILE A 103 -13.18 -7.72 8.51
CA ILE A 103 -12.25 -7.95 7.40
C ILE A 103 -11.08 -8.79 7.90
N MET A 104 -10.40 -8.37 8.97
CA MET A 104 -9.22 -9.04 9.49
C MET A 104 -9.50 -10.46 9.98
N ILE A 105 -10.57 -10.65 10.74
CA ILE A 105 -10.95 -11.99 11.23
C ILE A 105 -11.25 -12.93 10.04
N THR A 106 -12.02 -12.44 9.05
CA THR A 106 -12.41 -13.27 7.91
C THR A 106 -11.19 -13.64 7.07
N TRP A 107 -10.34 -12.70 6.74
CA TRP A 107 -9.17 -13.01 5.92
C TRP A 107 -8.16 -13.88 6.68
N GLY A 108 -7.89 -13.63 7.98
CA GLY A 108 -6.99 -14.45 8.78
C GLY A 108 -7.46 -15.90 8.90
N VAL A 109 -8.79 -16.13 9.04
CA VAL A 109 -9.38 -17.47 8.98
C VAL A 109 -9.17 -18.09 7.60
N VAL A 110 -9.42 -17.36 6.51
CA VAL A 110 -9.20 -17.87 5.14
C VAL A 110 -7.72 -18.20 4.93
N THR A 111 -6.79 -17.34 5.42
CA THR A 111 -5.35 -17.63 5.37
C THR A 111 -5.02 -18.95 6.06
N MET A 112 -5.52 -19.19 7.28
CA MET A 112 -5.29 -20.46 7.98
C MET A 112 -5.90 -21.65 7.23
N CYS A 113 -7.07 -21.48 6.60
CA CYS A 113 -7.71 -22.55 5.80
C CYS A 113 -6.84 -22.94 4.58
N LEU A 114 -5.99 -22.05 4.05
CA LEU A 114 -5.04 -22.41 2.99
C LEU A 114 -4.05 -23.49 3.41
N ALA A 115 -3.79 -23.69 4.68
CA ALA A 115 -2.95 -24.78 5.17
C ALA A 115 -3.59 -26.18 4.95
N ALA A 116 -4.91 -26.26 4.78
CA ALA A 116 -5.66 -27.50 4.62
C ALA A 116 -5.95 -27.85 3.13
N VAL A 117 -5.52 -27.04 2.17
CA VAL A 117 -5.76 -27.29 0.74
C VAL A 117 -4.92 -28.47 0.25
N THR A 118 -5.50 -29.28 -0.65
CA THR A 118 -4.87 -30.50 -1.15
C THR A 118 -4.70 -30.53 -2.68
N ASN A 119 -5.21 -29.52 -3.39
CA ASN A 119 -5.20 -29.44 -4.84
C ASN A 119 -5.26 -28.00 -5.36
N PHE A 120 -5.10 -27.84 -6.67
CA PHE A 120 -5.18 -26.56 -7.38
C PHE A 120 -6.49 -25.81 -7.11
N SER A 121 -7.61 -26.46 -7.27
CA SER A 121 -8.94 -25.82 -7.14
C SER A 121 -9.16 -25.26 -5.73
N GLY A 122 -8.71 -25.98 -4.69
CA GLY A 122 -8.78 -25.53 -3.30
C GLY A 122 -7.90 -24.29 -3.06
N LEU A 123 -6.66 -24.31 -3.58
CA LEU A 123 -5.76 -23.16 -3.46
C LEU A 123 -6.30 -21.94 -4.23
N LEU A 124 -6.78 -22.15 -5.46
CA LEU A 124 -7.35 -21.09 -6.30
C LEU A 124 -8.57 -20.44 -5.62
N ALA A 125 -9.51 -21.25 -5.14
CA ALA A 125 -10.70 -20.78 -4.42
C ALA A 125 -10.30 -20.02 -3.13
N GLY A 126 -9.43 -20.61 -2.32
CA GLY A 126 -8.94 -19.95 -1.09
C GLY A 126 -8.27 -18.62 -1.36
N ARG A 127 -7.45 -18.50 -2.40
CA ARG A 127 -6.81 -17.23 -2.83
C ARG A 127 -7.83 -16.19 -3.32
N PHE A 128 -8.87 -16.63 -4.05
CA PHE A 128 -9.95 -15.74 -4.46
C PHE A 128 -10.72 -15.18 -3.26
N PHE A 129 -11.14 -16.06 -2.34
CA PHE A 129 -11.83 -15.63 -1.11
C PHE A 129 -10.95 -14.79 -0.19
N LEU A 130 -9.64 -15.05 -0.15
CA LEU A 130 -8.68 -14.21 0.56
C LEU A 130 -8.67 -12.78 -0.01
N GLY A 131 -8.64 -12.64 -1.34
CA GLY A 131 -8.72 -11.34 -2.00
C GLY A 131 -10.02 -10.59 -1.67
N ILE A 132 -11.16 -11.29 -1.69
CA ILE A 132 -12.47 -10.73 -1.29
C ILE A 132 -12.45 -10.27 0.17
N ALA A 133 -11.93 -11.11 1.06
CA ALA A 133 -11.93 -10.85 2.50
C ALA A 133 -11.02 -9.66 2.87
N GLU A 134 -9.86 -9.52 2.21
CA GLU A 134 -8.91 -8.43 2.45
C GLU A 134 -9.33 -7.10 1.79
N ALA A 135 -10.22 -7.17 0.78
CA ALA A 135 -10.64 -6.00 0.02
C ALA A 135 -11.21 -4.89 0.92
N GLY A 136 -10.74 -3.66 0.70
CA GLY A 136 -11.21 -2.48 1.40
C GLY A 136 -10.44 -2.11 2.67
N LEU A 137 -9.46 -2.90 3.12
CA LEU A 137 -8.66 -2.53 4.29
C LEU A 137 -7.86 -1.24 4.04
N PHE A 138 -7.07 -1.20 2.98
CA PHE A 138 -6.20 -0.06 2.68
C PHE A 138 -6.98 1.26 2.50
N PRO A 139 -7.96 1.35 1.58
CA PRO A 139 -8.75 2.57 1.45
C PRO A 139 -9.61 2.84 2.69
N GLY A 140 -10.00 1.81 3.42
CA GLY A 140 -10.73 1.94 4.67
C GLY A 140 -9.94 2.59 5.79
N ILE A 141 -8.66 2.28 5.90
CA ILE A 141 -7.77 2.95 6.86
C ILE A 141 -7.56 4.41 6.47
N ILE A 142 -7.37 4.71 5.18
CA ILE A 142 -7.28 6.10 4.70
C ILE A 142 -8.57 6.87 5.06
N PHE A 143 -9.74 6.26 4.85
CA PHE A 143 -11.02 6.83 5.24
C PHE A 143 -11.12 7.01 6.75
N TYR A 144 -10.66 6.06 7.56
CA TYR A 144 -10.63 6.20 9.01
C TYR A 144 -9.72 7.34 9.48
N LEU A 145 -8.54 7.48 8.88
CA LEU A 145 -7.61 8.58 9.18
C LEU A 145 -8.22 9.96 8.91
N SER A 146 -9.15 10.08 7.95
CA SER A 146 -9.83 11.35 7.66
C SER A 146 -10.73 11.85 8.79
N PHE A 147 -11.09 11.00 9.75
CA PHE A 147 -11.84 11.41 10.95
C PHE A 147 -10.96 12.03 12.04
N TRP A 148 -9.63 11.87 11.92
CA TRP A 148 -8.67 12.25 12.95
C TRP A 148 -7.71 13.36 12.54
N TYR A 149 -7.47 13.51 11.23
CA TYR A 149 -6.43 14.40 10.71
C TYR A 149 -6.97 15.27 9.58
N THR A 150 -6.49 16.52 9.53
CA THR A 150 -6.75 17.41 8.40
C THR A 150 -6.05 16.88 7.14
N ARG A 151 -6.45 17.35 5.96
CA ARG A 151 -5.87 16.88 4.69
C ARG A 151 -4.36 17.10 4.60
N SER A 152 -3.88 18.22 5.14
CA SER A 152 -2.46 18.56 5.20
C SER A 152 -1.65 17.60 6.08
N GLU A 153 -2.29 17.01 7.10
CA GLU A 153 -1.66 16.12 8.07
C GLU A 153 -1.70 14.65 7.69
N GLN A 154 -2.60 14.25 6.76
CA GLN A 154 -2.77 12.85 6.38
C GLN A 154 -1.57 12.30 5.61
N GLY A 155 -0.89 13.10 4.79
CA GLY A 155 0.16 12.64 3.87
C GLY A 155 1.28 11.87 4.57
N VAL A 156 1.89 12.46 5.59
CA VAL A 156 2.97 11.82 6.38
C VAL A 156 2.49 10.55 7.06
N ARG A 157 1.26 10.53 7.56
CA ARG A 157 0.68 9.39 8.28
C ARG A 157 0.37 8.23 7.35
N ILE A 158 -0.13 8.52 6.16
CA ILE A 158 -0.32 7.52 5.09
C ILE A 158 1.04 6.95 4.66
N ALA A 159 2.08 7.80 4.54
CA ALA A 159 3.42 7.34 4.22
C ALA A 159 3.98 6.41 5.30
N PHE A 160 3.82 6.76 6.58
CA PHE A 160 4.25 5.93 7.69
C PHE A 160 3.52 4.59 7.72
N PHE A 161 2.19 4.63 7.62
CA PHE A 161 1.33 3.46 7.54
C PHE A 161 1.73 2.55 6.36
N PHE A 162 1.94 3.11 5.16
CA PHE A 162 2.34 2.31 4.00
C PHE A 162 3.74 1.71 4.15
N SER A 163 4.67 2.43 4.79
CA SER A 163 6.04 1.92 5.00
C SER A 163 6.06 0.61 5.81
N ALA A 164 4.99 0.33 6.57
CA ALA A 164 4.83 -0.96 7.25
C ALA A 164 4.79 -2.16 6.31
N SER A 165 4.43 -1.97 5.02
CA SER A 165 4.53 -3.04 4.00
C SER A 165 5.97 -3.48 3.76
N SER A 166 6.93 -2.56 3.83
CA SER A 166 8.35 -2.91 3.74
C SER A 166 8.81 -3.70 4.97
N LEU A 167 8.30 -3.36 6.17
CA LEU A 167 8.54 -4.18 7.36
C LEU A 167 7.94 -5.58 7.23
N ALA A 168 6.74 -5.70 6.63
CA ALA A 168 6.13 -7.01 6.36
C ALA A 168 7.04 -7.88 5.49
N GLY A 169 7.63 -7.34 4.42
CA GLY A 169 8.57 -8.09 3.58
C GLY A 169 9.81 -8.57 4.35
N ALA A 170 10.34 -7.73 5.25
CA ALA A 170 11.45 -8.12 6.11
C ALA A 170 11.06 -9.19 7.14
N PHE A 171 9.94 -9.00 7.85
CA PHE A 171 9.44 -9.96 8.83
C PHE A 171 9.01 -11.28 8.19
N GLY A 172 8.40 -11.26 7.00
CA GLY A 172 8.03 -12.46 6.27
C GLY A 172 9.23 -13.37 5.98
N GLY A 173 10.37 -12.80 5.59
CA GLY A 173 11.62 -13.55 5.44
C GLY A 173 12.13 -14.17 6.75
N LEU A 174 12.06 -13.43 7.86
CA LEU A 174 12.45 -13.95 9.18
C LEU A 174 11.50 -15.04 9.68
N ILE A 175 10.20 -14.85 9.52
CA ILE A 175 9.18 -15.86 9.89
C ILE A 175 9.40 -17.13 9.06
N ALA A 176 9.57 -16.99 7.73
CA ALA A 176 9.85 -18.12 6.86
C ALA A 176 11.14 -18.85 7.30
N TYR A 177 12.21 -18.12 7.65
CA TYR A 177 13.41 -18.74 8.21
C TYR A 177 13.12 -19.58 9.45
N GLY A 178 12.36 -19.02 10.42
CA GLY A 178 12.00 -19.72 11.66
C GLY A 178 11.12 -20.96 11.42
N ILE A 179 10.26 -20.93 10.41
CA ILE A 179 9.35 -22.05 10.05
C ILE A 179 10.10 -23.27 9.51
N ASP A 180 11.32 -23.10 8.99
CA ASP A 180 12.13 -24.23 8.53
C ASP A 180 12.36 -25.29 9.62
N TYR A 181 12.40 -24.86 10.88
CA TYR A 181 12.54 -25.75 12.04
C TYR A 181 11.26 -26.49 12.43
N LEU A 182 10.12 -26.15 11.84
CA LEU A 182 8.81 -26.75 12.11
C LEU A 182 8.41 -27.79 11.07
N ASP A 183 9.28 -28.13 10.12
CA ASP A 183 8.95 -29.11 9.08
C ASP A 183 8.58 -30.47 9.69
N ASN A 184 7.43 -31.02 9.26
CA ASN A 184 6.82 -32.24 9.77
C ASN A 184 6.39 -32.21 11.27
N SER A 185 6.44 -31.06 11.94
CA SER A 185 5.90 -30.89 13.28
C SER A 185 4.37 -31.02 13.24
N GLY A 186 3.79 -31.84 14.13
CA GLY A 186 2.34 -32.09 14.14
C GLY A 186 1.78 -32.71 12.86
N GLY A 187 2.62 -33.31 12.03
CA GLY A 187 2.23 -33.90 10.74
C GLY A 187 2.02 -32.87 9.61
N LEU A 188 2.34 -31.60 9.85
CA LEU A 188 2.22 -30.53 8.87
C LEU A 188 3.58 -30.18 8.25
N LYS A 189 3.59 -29.84 6.98
CA LYS A 189 4.78 -29.36 6.26
C LYS A 189 5.02 -27.86 6.49
N SER A 190 6.25 -27.41 6.29
CA SER A 190 6.64 -26.01 6.47
C SER A 190 5.72 -25.03 5.73
N TRP A 191 5.28 -25.32 4.50
CA TRP A 191 4.38 -24.43 3.76
C TRP A 191 3.00 -24.27 4.41
N GLN A 192 2.51 -25.28 5.14
CA GLN A 192 1.25 -25.22 5.88
C GLN A 192 1.40 -24.35 7.14
N TRP A 193 2.54 -24.48 7.83
CA TRP A 193 2.87 -23.65 8.98
C TRP A 193 2.96 -22.17 8.65
N ILE A 194 3.42 -21.77 7.45
CA ILE A 194 3.40 -20.38 7.00
C ILE A 194 2.00 -19.78 7.12
N PHE A 195 1.00 -20.43 6.53
CA PHE A 195 -0.38 -19.93 6.55
C PHE A 195 -0.99 -19.90 7.95
N ILE A 196 -0.64 -20.85 8.81
CA ILE A 196 -1.15 -20.90 10.20
C ILE A 196 -0.50 -19.80 11.04
N ILE A 197 0.83 -19.67 11.00
CA ILE A 197 1.60 -18.74 11.85
C ILE A 197 1.34 -17.28 11.44
N GLU A 198 1.09 -17.00 10.17
CA GLU A 198 0.77 -15.65 9.72
C GLU A 198 -0.72 -15.33 9.90
N GLY A 199 -1.61 -16.28 9.64
CA GLY A 199 -3.05 -16.05 9.77
C GLY A 199 -3.55 -15.94 11.21
N LEU A 200 -2.97 -16.68 12.15
CA LEU A 200 -3.42 -16.65 13.55
C LEU A 200 -3.27 -15.27 14.22
N PRO A 201 -2.11 -14.60 14.16
CA PRO A 201 -1.97 -13.24 14.69
C PRO A 201 -2.94 -12.25 14.03
N THR A 202 -3.22 -12.42 12.75
CA THR A 202 -4.18 -11.60 12.01
C THR A 202 -5.59 -11.71 12.60
N VAL A 203 -6.05 -12.92 12.91
CA VAL A 203 -7.35 -13.13 13.60
C VAL A 203 -7.34 -12.48 14.97
N LEU A 204 -6.28 -12.67 15.76
CA LEU A 204 -6.15 -12.07 17.09
C LEU A 204 -6.18 -10.55 17.03
N LEU A 205 -5.45 -9.95 16.09
CA LEU A 205 -5.48 -8.49 15.87
C LEU A 205 -6.86 -8.02 15.41
N GLY A 206 -7.55 -8.79 14.59
CA GLY A 206 -8.93 -8.51 14.21
C GLY A 206 -9.87 -8.44 15.41
N VAL A 207 -9.77 -9.40 16.32
CA VAL A 207 -10.54 -9.39 17.58
C VAL A 207 -10.15 -8.19 18.45
N LEU A 208 -8.85 -7.89 18.59
CA LEU A 208 -8.38 -6.74 19.35
C LEU A 208 -8.83 -5.41 18.74
N THR A 209 -8.90 -5.31 17.41
CA THR A 209 -9.40 -4.12 16.69
C THR A 209 -10.79 -3.71 17.17
N TRP A 210 -11.66 -4.68 17.43
CA TRP A 210 -13.00 -4.43 17.92
C TRP A 210 -13.04 -3.68 19.26
N PHE A 211 -12.06 -3.93 20.11
CA PHE A 211 -11.98 -3.32 21.46
C PHE A 211 -11.10 -2.08 21.51
N ILE A 212 -10.06 -2.00 20.69
CA ILE A 212 -9.02 -0.96 20.78
C ILE A 212 -9.38 0.26 19.93
N MET A 213 -9.94 0.08 18.74
CA MET A 213 -10.19 1.19 17.83
C MET A 213 -11.48 1.94 18.16
N PRO A 214 -11.41 3.25 18.45
CA PRO A 214 -12.62 4.06 18.61
C PRO A 214 -13.29 4.32 17.26
N SER A 215 -14.62 4.36 17.24
CA SER A 215 -15.38 4.59 16.00
C SER A 215 -15.25 6.02 15.47
N SER A 216 -15.02 6.99 16.35
CA SER A 216 -14.85 8.39 16.03
C SER A 216 -14.10 9.10 17.17
N PRO A 217 -13.60 10.32 16.95
CA PRO A 217 -12.99 11.12 18.02
C PRO A 217 -13.89 11.28 19.26
N GLN A 218 -15.20 11.41 19.07
CA GLN A 218 -16.17 11.58 20.16
C GLN A 218 -16.25 10.35 21.06
N THR A 219 -16.01 9.15 20.50
CA THR A 219 -16.05 7.89 21.26
C THR A 219 -14.71 7.52 21.90
N ALA A 220 -13.66 8.28 21.62
CA ALA A 220 -12.31 8.01 22.13
C ALA A 220 -12.20 8.35 23.62
N LYS A 221 -12.05 7.34 24.44
CA LYS A 221 -11.92 7.48 25.92
C LYS A 221 -10.62 8.15 26.39
N TRP A 222 -9.63 8.23 25.53
CA TRP A 222 -8.32 8.79 25.82
C TRP A 222 -8.18 10.28 25.44
N LEU A 223 -9.20 10.87 24.82
CA LEU A 223 -9.31 12.31 24.59
C LEU A 223 -10.16 12.96 25.69
N THR A 224 -9.73 14.14 26.14
CA THR A 224 -10.56 15.00 27.00
C THR A 224 -11.68 15.64 26.19
N GLU A 225 -12.72 16.14 26.84
CA GLU A 225 -13.82 16.82 26.14
C GLU A 225 -13.32 18.07 25.40
N GLU A 226 -12.35 18.80 25.98
CA GLU A 226 -11.72 19.95 25.34
C GLU A 226 -10.96 19.55 24.06
N GLU A 227 -10.20 18.45 24.11
CA GLU A 227 -9.49 17.91 22.96
C GLU A 227 -10.45 17.42 21.86
N LYS A 228 -11.60 16.84 22.22
CA LYS A 228 -12.62 16.42 21.25
C LYS A 228 -13.26 17.60 20.54
N GLU A 229 -13.60 18.67 21.28
CA GLU A 229 -14.17 19.87 20.69
C GLU A 229 -13.14 20.60 19.83
N PHE A 230 -11.89 20.71 20.30
CA PHE A 230 -10.78 21.26 19.53
C PHE A 230 -10.58 20.53 18.18
N LEU A 231 -10.55 19.19 18.22
CA LEU A 231 -10.42 18.39 17.00
C LEU A 231 -11.59 18.60 16.04
N LYS A 232 -12.81 18.64 16.58
CA LYS A 232 -14.01 18.90 15.79
C LYS A 232 -13.96 20.26 15.10
N GLN A 233 -13.58 21.33 15.83
CA GLN A 233 -13.43 22.67 15.25
C GLN A 233 -12.36 22.73 14.17
N ARG A 234 -11.21 22.08 14.38
CA ARG A 234 -10.15 21.97 13.37
C ARG A 234 -10.61 21.25 12.11
N LEU A 235 -11.29 20.12 12.24
CA LEU A 235 -11.83 19.37 11.09
C LEU A 235 -12.87 20.20 10.32
N ILE A 236 -13.73 20.96 11.01
CA ILE A 236 -14.69 21.88 10.37
C ILE A 236 -13.95 23.02 9.67
N ALA A 237 -12.95 23.63 10.32
CA ALA A 237 -12.18 24.73 9.74
C ALA A 237 -11.40 24.31 8.49
N SER A 238 -10.90 23.08 8.46
CA SER A 238 -10.18 22.52 7.30
C SER A 238 -11.10 22.07 6.15
N HIS A 239 -12.41 22.41 6.19
CA HIS A 239 -13.40 21.87 5.27
C HIS A 239 -13.31 20.35 5.03
N VAL A 240 -12.76 19.61 5.98
CA VAL A 240 -13.10 18.22 6.13
C VAL A 240 -14.54 18.22 6.58
N GLU A 241 -15.46 18.23 5.61
CA GLU A 241 -16.90 18.18 5.87
C GLU A 241 -17.20 16.91 6.67
N VAL A 242 -17.15 17.04 7.99
CA VAL A 242 -17.59 15.99 8.93
C VAL A 242 -19.09 15.66 8.69
N GLU A 243 -19.80 16.54 7.99
CA GLU A 243 -21.24 16.43 7.75
C GLU A 243 -21.70 16.30 6.30
N SER A 244 -20.89 16.56 5.27
CA SER A 244 -21.37 16.29 3.92
C SER A 244 -21.19 14.81 3.56
N LYS A 245 -21.95 13.96 4.26
CA LYS A 245 -22.25 12.58 3.85
C LYS A 245 -23.00 12.55 2.50
N LYS A 246 -23.27 13.69 1.89
CA LYS A 246 -23.98 13.76 0.61
C LYS A 246 -22.98 13.53 -0.53
N PHE A 247 -23.20 12.42 -1.22
CA PHE A 247 -22.53 12.10 -2.47
C PHE A 247 -22.85 13.18 -3.51
N ASP A 248 -21.82 13.88 -3.99
CA ASP A 248 -21.95 14.85 -5.07
C ASP A 248 -21.73 14.16 -6.42
N LYS A 249 -22.84 13.96 -7.15
CA LYS A 249 -22.83 13.33 -8.47
C LYS A 249 -22.00 14.12 -9.50
N ALA A 250 -21.95 15.44 -9.40
CA ALA A 250 -21.19 16.27 -10.33
C ALA A 250 -19.69 16.09 -10.11
N GLN A 251 -19.22 16.10 -8.86
CA GLN A 251 -17.85 15.80 -8.50
C GLN A 251 -17.45 14.36 -8.89
N PHE A 252 -18.33 13.38 -8.67
CA PHE A 252 -18.10 11.99 -9.10
C PHE A 252 -17.86 11.89 -10.61
N ILE A 253 -18.75 12.48 -11.42
CA ILE A 253 -18.62 12.47 -12.90
C ILE A 253 -17.37 13.25 -13.32
N SER A 254 -17.02 14.35 -12.63
CA SER A 254 -15.84 15.15 -12.95
C SER A 254 -14.53 14.36 -12.77
N ALA A 255 -14.48 13.40 -11.83
CA ALA A 255 -13.33 12.52 -11.66
C ALA A 255 -13.04 11.67 -12.91
N PHE A 256 -14.08 11.18 -13.57
CA PHE A 256 -13.94 10.39 -14.82
C PHE A 256 -13.65 11.26 -16.05
N LYS A 257 -14.00 12.54 -16.02
CA LYS A 257 -13.72 13.46 -17.12
C LYS A 257 -12.33 14.10 -17.05
N ASP A 258 -11.68 14.03 -15.91
CA ASP A 258 -10.37 14.62 -15.68
C ASP A 258 -9.26 13.70 -16.21
N TYR A 259 -8.60 14.13 -17.30
CA TYR A 259 -7.50 13.37 -17.90
C TYR A 259 -6.33 13.12 -16.96
N LYS A 260 -6.13 13.99 -15.94
CA LYS A 260 -5.08 13.84 -14.92
C LYS A 260 -5.28 12.59 -14.08
N THR A 261 -6.54 12.21 -13.84
CA THR A 261 -6.89 10.96 -13.15
C THR A 261 -6.26 9.76 -13.87
N TYR A 262 -6.40 9.69 -15.18
CA TYR A 262 -5.86 8.61 -16.00
C TYR A 262 -4.32 8.61 -16.04
N LEU A 263 -3.70 9.78 -16.04
CA LEU A 263 -2.24 9.87 -15.94
C LEU A 263 -1.73 9.37 -14.58
N TYR A 264 -2.43 9.69 -13.49
CA TYR A 264 -2.12 9.13 -12.17
C TYR A 264 -2.33 7.61 -12.12
N MET A 265 -3.39 7.10 -12.75
CA MET A 265 -3.64 5.66 -12.86
C MET A 265 -2.50 4.95 -13.59
N LEU A 266 -2.03 5.50 -14.72
CA LEU A 266 -0.90 4.96 -15.49
C LEU A 266 0.43 5.08 -14.72
N CYS A 267 0.64 6.19 -14.03
CA CYS A 267 1.79 6.36 -13.16
C CYS A 267 1.81 5.30 -12.04
N TYR A 268 0.68 5.07 -11.41
CA TYR A 268 0.55 4.17 -10.28
C TYR A 268 0.71 2.69 -10.67
N ILE A 269 0.03 2.22 -11.73
CA ILE A 269 0.21 0.83 -12.20
C ILE A 269 1.64 0.56 -12.64
N GLY A 270 2.34 1.59 -13.16
CA GLY A 270 3.71 1.45 -13.64
C GLY A 270 4.72 1.09 -12.56
N PHE A 271 4.52 1.46 -11.29
CA PHE A 271 5.39 0.99 -10.20
C PHE A 271 4.73 -0.11 -9.33
N VAL A 272 3.40 -0.20 -9.29
CA VAL A 272 2.71 -1.22 -8.50
C VAL A 272 2.86 -2.61 -9.12
N CYS A 273 2.89 -2.72 -10.44
CA CYS A 273 3.15 -3.99 -11.10
C CYS A 273 4.55 -4.56 -10.74
N PRO A 274 5.66 -3.81 -10.86
CA PRO A 274 6.96 -4.23 -10.33
C PRO A 274 6.96 -4.47 -8.80
N LEU A 275 6.21 -3.69 -8.02
CA LEU A 275 6.09 -3.88 -6.57
C LEU A 275 5.62 -5.30 -6.23
N TYR A 276 4.49 -5.71 -6.81
CA TYR A 276 3.95 -7.05 -6.57
C TYR A 276 4.79 -8.15 -7.21
N SER A 277 5.42 -7.89 -8.34
CA SER A 277 6.37 -8.83 -8.96
C SER A 277 7.50 -9.20 -8.00
N LEU A 278 8.15 -8.21 -7.38
CA LEU A 278 9.19 -8.46 -6.39
C LEU A 278 8.61 -9.01 -5.10
N ALA A 279 7.53 -8.44 -4.56
CA ALA A 279 6.99 -8.85 -3.28
C ALA A 279 6.57 -10.32 -3.24
N LEU A 280 5.94 -10.81 -4.31
CA LEU A 280 5.47 -12.20 -4.40
C LEU A 280 6.59 -13.19 -4.69
N LEU A 281 7.63 -12.78 -5.41
CA LEU A 281 8.59 -13.70 -6.02
C LEU A 281 10.04 -13.44 -5.61
N MET A 282 10.32 -12.44 -4.77
CA MET A 282 11.69 -12.12 -4.33
C MET A 282 12.42 -13.33 -3.71
N PRO A 283 11.82 -14.15 -2.84
CA PRO A 283 12.50 -15.32 -2.30
C PRO A 283 12.91 -16.29 -3.42
N THR A 284 12.07 -16.49 -4.43
CA THR A 284 12.35 -17.34 -5.60
C THR A 284 13.46 -16.75 -6.47
N ILE A 285 13.43 -15.44 -6.72
CA ILE A 285 14.45 -14.74 -7.52
C ILE A 285 15.82 -14.88 -6.85
N VAL A 286 15.90 -14.64 -5.54
CA VAL A 286 17.14 -14.75 -4.77
C VAL A 286 17.63 -16.20 -4.74
N ASN A 287 16.75 -17.18 -4.53
CA ASN A 287 17.10 -18.60 -4.54
C ASN A 287 17.69 -19.02 -5.89
N ASN A 288 17.12 -18.56 -7.01
CA ASN A 288 17.60 -18.86 -8.34
C ASN A 288 18.91 -18.13 -8.72
N MET A 289 19.38 -17.19 -7.91
CA MET A 289 20.73 -16.64 -8.02
C MET A 289 21.82 -17.60 -7.50
N GLY A 290 21.42 -18.72 -6.85
CA GLY A 290 22.33 -19.74 -6.33
C GLY A 290 22.46 -19.75 -4.79
N PHE A 291 21.67 -18.96 -4.09
CA PHE A 291 21.62 -19.02 -2.62
C PHE A 291 20.81 -20.24 -2.13
N SER A 292 21.14 -20.74 -0.94
CA SER A 292 20.33 -21.78 -0.31
C SER A 292 18.92 -21.24 0.00
N LYS A 293 17.93 -22.13 0.16
CA LYS A 293 16.56 -21.79 0.55
C LYS A 293 16.54 -20.86 1.80
N VAL A 294 17.25 -21.28 2.85
CA VAL A 294 17.35 -20.56 4.11
C VAL A 294 17.99 -19.17 3.94
N SER A 295 19.11 -19.11 3.20
CA SER A 295 19.77 -17.83 2.92
C SER A 295 18.88 -16.91 2.08
N SER A 296 18.07 -17.47 1.17
CA SER A 296 17.16 -16.68 0.34
C SER A 296 16.10 -15.97 1.16
N PHE A 297 15.57 -16.59 2.21
CA PHE A 297 14.65 -15.92 3.13
C PHE A 297 15.33 -14.77 3.89
N LEU A 298 16.51 -14.99 4.45
CA LEU A 298 17.25 -13.95 5.17
C LEU A 298 17.66 -12.79 4.24
N LEU A 299 17.99 -13.07 3.00
CA LEU A 299 18.38 -12.07 2.01
C LEU A 299 17.20 -11.25 1.45
N THR A 300 15.96 -11.57 1.81
CA THR A 300 14.84 -10.65 1.55
C THR A 300 14.79 -9.49 2.57
N VAL A 301 15.40 -9.65 3.75
CA VAL A 301 15.34 -8.66 4.84
C VAL A 301 16.05 -7.33 4.49
N PRO A 302 17.33 -7.32 4.05
CA PRO A 302 18.03 -6.06 3.76
C PRO A 302 17.35 -5.15 2.73
N PRO A 303 16.85 -5.64 1.58
CA PRO A 303 16.15 -4.80 0.61
C PRO A 303 14.94 -4.07 1.23
N TYR A 304 14.13 -4.76 1.99
CA TYR A 304 12.95 -4.19 2.62
C TYR A 304 13.28 -3.27 3.80
N ALA A 305 14.28 -3.61 4.62
CA ALA A 305 14.72 -2.76 5.72
C ALA A 305 15.25 -1.42 5.20
N ILE A 306 16.09 -1.43 4.16
CA ILE A 306 16.60 -0.21 3.52
C ILE A 306 15.45 0.57 2.89
N ALA A 307 14.51 -0.10 2.20
CA ALA A 307 13.34 0.51 1.61
C ALA A 307 12.49 1.25 2.65
N PHE A 308 12.28 0.68 3.83
CA PHE A 308 11.54 1.34 4.91
C PHE A 308 12.13 2.72 5.26
N PHE A 309 13.43 2.79 5.57
CA PHE A 309 14.08 4.04 5.97
C PHE A 309 14.13 5.06 4.83
N ILE A 310 14.45 4.63 3.60
CA ILE A 310 14.54 5.52 2.45
C ILE A 310 13.15 6.06 2.05
N THR A 311 12.10 5.24 2.13
CA THR A 311 10.72 5.68 1.87
C THR A 311 10.29 6.75 2.86
N MET A 312 10.59 6.59 4.15
CA MET A 312 10.29 7.59 5.17
C MET A 312 11.06 8.89 4.94
N ALA A 313 12.35 8.81 4.66
CA ALA A 313 13.19 9.98 4.38
C ALA A 313 12.72 10.72 3.13
N SER A 314 12.37 10.00 2.07
CA SER A 314 11.87 10.58 0.82
C SER A 314 10.50 11.26 1.01
N ALA A 315 9.58 10.61 1.73
CA ALA A 315 8.28 11.18 2.03
C ALA A 315 8.42 12.48 2.84
N TRP A 316 9.23 12.46 3.89
CA TRP A 316 9.52 13.65 4.68
C TRP A 316 10.12 14.79 3.85
N ASN A 317 11.11 14.48 2.99
CA ASN A 317 11.73 15.48 2.13
C ASN A 317 10.74 16.03 1.09
N SER A 318 9.93 15.16 0.49
CA SER A 318 8.90 15.55 -0.48
C SER A 318 7.84 16.46 0.15
N ASP A 319 7.45 16.19 1.40
CA ASP A 319 6.53 17.05 2.15
C ASP A 319 7.17 18.41 2.48
N ARG A 320 8.45 18.41 2.91
CA ARG A 320 9.15 19.63 3.29
C ARG A 320 9.34 20.60 2.14
N ILE A 321 9.68 20.11 0.95
CA ILE A 321 9.95 20.97 -0.22
C ILE A 321 8.71 21.11 -1.12
N MET A 322 7.58 20.51 -0.75
CA MET A 322 6.31 20.52 -1.51
C MET A 322 6.47 20.07 -2.97
N GLU A 323 7.44 19.21 -3.23
CA GLU A 323 7.75 18.67 -4.55
C GLU A 323 7.47 17.18 -4.60
N ARG A 324 6.55 16.75 -5.46
CA ARG A 324 6.10 15.36 -5.57
C ARG A 324 6.58 14.68 -6.85
N GLY A 325 6.47 15.39 -7.97
CA GLY A 325 6.69 14.82 -9.30
C GLY A 325 8.12 14.33 -9.51
N TYR A 326 9.13 15.09 -9.07
CA TYR A 326 10.53 14.65 -9.17
C TYR A 326 10.84 13.51 -8.21
N HIS A 327 10.25 13.48 -7.02
CA HIS A 327 10.44 12.35 -6.10
C HIS A 327 9.94 11.04 -6.72
N VAL A 328 8.77 11.05 -7.36
CA VAL A 328 8.25 9.88 -8.06
C VAL A 328 9.16 9.50 -9.24
N ALA A 329 9.54 10.45 -10.09
CA ALA A 329 10.38 10.17 -11.26
C ALA A 329 11.77 9.66 -10.88
N CYS A 330 12.43 10.28 -9.88
CA CYS A 330 13.74 9.81 -9.40
C CYS A 330 13.68 8.43 -8.75
N SER A 331 12.64 8.17 -7.94
CA SER A 331 12.43 6.86 -7.31
C SER A 331 12.18 5.77 -8.34
N ALA A 332 11.35 6.04 -9.35
CA ALA A 332 11.09 5.11 -10.45
C ALA A 332 12.36 4.88 -11.30
N THR A 333 13.18 5.93 -11.51
CA THR A 333 14.47 5.81 -12.20
C THR A 333 15.44 4.94 -11.39
N LEU A 334 15.50 5.12 -10.07
CA LEU A 334 16.29 4.26 -9.20
C LEU A 334 15.87 2.79 -9.31
N ALA A 335 14.56 2.53 -9.29
CA ALA A 335 14.03 1.17 -9.46
C ALA A 335 14.38 0.59 -10.84
N LEU A 336 14.26 1.40 -11.90
CA LEU A 336 14.61 1.01 -13.27
C LEU A 336 16.07 0.61 -13.36
N ILE A 337 16.99 1.39 -12.77
CA ILE A 337 18.42 1.06 -12.70
C ILE A 337 18.63 -0.29 -12.02
N GLY A 338 17.91 -0.58 -10.93
CA GLY A 338 17.96 -1.87 -10.26
C GLY A 338 17.59 -3.03 -11.18
N PHE A 339 16.52 -2.92 -11.98
CA PHE A 339 16.15 -3.96 -12.95
C PHE A 339 17.13 -4.04 -14.13
N VAL A 340 17.69 -2.93 -14.60
CA VAL A 340 18.77 -2.95 -15.62
C VAL A 340 19.98 -3.71 -15.09
N ILE A 341 20.37 -3.51 -13.84
CA ILE A 341 21.44 -4.29 -13.21
C ILE A 341 21.10 -5.79 -13.19
N LEU A 342 19.84 -6.16 -12.86
CA LEU A 342 19.41 -7.56 -12.85
C LEU A 342 19.50 -8.22 -14.23
N VAL A 343 19.23 -7.47 -15.30
CA VAL A 343 19.36 -7.95 -16.69
C VAL A 343 20.81 -8.03 -17.14
N ALA A 344 21.63 -7.01 -16.84
CA ALA A 344 22.95 -6.85 -17.43
C ALA A 344 24.08 -7.51 -16.62
N ALA A 345 23.92 -7.66 -15.31
CA ALA A 345 24.99 -8.18 -14.47
C ALA A 345 25.13 -9.69 -14.58
N SER A 346 26.40 -10.17 -14.53
CA SER A 346 26.73 -11.59 -14.49
C SER A 346 27.01 -12.08 -13.07
N SER A 347 27.54 -11.22 -12.20
CA SER A 347 27.93 -11.61 -10.84
C SER A 347 26.76 -11.56 -9.84
N ILE A 348 26.67 -12.54 -8.97
CA ILE A 348 25.61 -12.68 -7.97
C ILE A 348 25.55 -11.46 -7.02
N PRO A 349 26.65 -10.95 -6.45
CA PRO A 349 26.59 -9.78 -5.57
C PRO A 349 26.02 -8.53 -6.26
N VAL A 350 26.35 -8.31 -7.54
CA VAL A 350 25.83 -7.17 -8.32
C VAL A 350 24.36 -7.35 -8.62
N LYS A 351 23.90 -8.55 -8.95
CA LYS A 351 22.46 -8.85 -9.10
C LYS A 351 21.70 -8.60 -7.80
N TYR A 352 22.22 -9.06 -6.68
CA TYR A 352 21.59 -8.83 -5.38
C TYR A 352 21.53 -7.33 -5.03
N PHE A 353 22.57 -6.57 -5.33
CA PHE A 353 22.55 -5.10 -5.21
C PHE A 353 21.45 -4.51 -6.10
N GLY A 354 21.25 -5.04 -7.32
CA GLY A 354 20.13 -4.68 -8.19
C GLY A 354 18.76 -4.90 -7.55
N VAL A 355 18.56 -6.02 -6.82
CA VAL A 355 17.32 -6.27 -6.05
C VAL A 355 17.10 -5.21 -4.98
N ILE A 356 18.15 -4.84 -4.23
CA ILE A 356 18.05 -3.80 -3.20
C ILE A 356 17.60 -2.48 -3.82
N ILE A 357 18.28 -2.03 -4.87
CA ILE A 357 18.01 -0.76 -5.56
C ILE A 357 16.60 -0.75 -6.15
N ALA A 358 16.18 -1.85 -6.81
CA ALA A 358 14.84 -1.98 -7.36
C ALA A 358 13.77 -1.87 -6.27
N THR A 359 13.92 -2.61 -5.17
CA THR A 359 12.96 -2.61 -4.04
C THR A 359 12.83 -1.23 -3.41
N VAL A 360 13.97 -0.56 -3.14
CA VAL A 360 14.00 0.78 -2.57
C VAL A 360 13.29 1.79 -3.48
N GLY A 361 13.63 1.79 -4.77
CA GLY A 361 13.06 2.72 -5.72
C GLY A 361 11.54 2.54 -5.87
N ILE A 362 11.07 1.30 -5.98
CA ILE A 362 9.64 0.99 -6.09
C ILE A 362 8.86 1.43 -4.85
N ALA A 363 9.33 1.05 -3.65
CA ALA A 363 8.65 1.37 -2.40
C ALA A 363 8.50 2.89 -2.19
N THR A 364 9.49 3.64 -2.61
CA THR A 364 9.55 5.10 -2.45
C THR A 364 8.59 5.85 -3.40
N CYS A 365 8.11 5.23 -4.49
CA CYS A 365 7.17 5.87 -5.43
C CYS A 365 5.77 6.11 -4.84
N LEU A 366 5.29 5.23 -3.96
CA LEU A 366 3.87 5.19 -3.59
C LEU A 366 3.41 6.39 -2.75
N PRO A 367 4.07 6.76 -1.61
CA PRO A 367 3.60 7.85 -0.77
C PRO A 367 3.51 9.19 -1.52
N PRO A 368 4.54 9.65 -2.26
CA PRO A 368 4.45 10.91 -2.97
C PRO A 368 3.40 10.88 -4.09
N THR A 369 3.17 9.74 -4.76
CA THR A 369 2.15 9.66 -5.82
C THR A 369 0.73 9.86 -5.28
N LEU A 370 0.37 9.20 -4.18
CA LEU A 370 -0.95 9.35 -3.56
C LEU A 370 -1.13 10.75 -2.96
N SER A 371 -0.11 11.28 -2.28
CA SER A 371 -0.15 12.64 -1.75
C SER A 371 -0.29 13.67 -2.87
N TRP A 372 0.42 13.48 -3.98
CA TRP A 372 0.35 14.34 -5.16
C TRP A 372 -1.04 14.39 -5.76
N SER A 373 -1.66 13.22 -5.95
CA SER A 373 -3.03 13.11 -6.44
C SER A 373 -4.03 13.81 -5.51
N ASN A 374 -3.93 13.56 -4.20
CA ASN A 374 -4.85 14.13 -3.23
C ASN A 374 -4.73 15.66 -3.13
N ASN A 375 -3.51 16.19 -3.14
CA ASN A 375 -3.25 17.62 -3.04
C ASN A 375 -3.78 18.41 -4.25
N ASN A 376 -3.80 17.79 -5.43
CA ASN A 376 -4.25 18.42 -6.67
C ASN A 376 -5.69 18.07 -7.07
N THR A 377 -6.46 17.44 -6.19
CA THR A 377 -7.85 17.10 -6.46
C THR A 377 -8.77 17.86 -5.50
N ILE A 378 -9.53 18.83 -6.04
CA ILE A 378 -10.47 19.64 -5.28
C ILE A 378 -11.83 18.94 -5.20
N GLY A 379 -12.43 18.95 -4.00
CA GLY A 379 -13.73 18.34 -3.71
C GLY A 379 -13.61 16.95 -3.08
N SER A 380 -14.37 16.72 -2.00
CA SER A 380 -14.29 15.48 -1.20
C SER A 380 -14.71 14.24 -1.99
N THR A 381 -15.81 14.30 -2.72
CA THR A 381 -16.30 13.19 -3.55
C THR A 381 -15.36 12.94 -4.73
N LYS A 382 -14.82 14.00 -5.38
CA LYS A 382 -13.86 13.85 -6.48
C LYS A 382 -12.58 13.21 -5.98
N SER A 383 -12.00 13.70 -4.88
CA SER A 383 -10.75 13.16 -4.31
C SER A 383 -10.88 11.69 -3.93
N ALA A 384 -11.95 11.31 -3.23
CA ALA A 384 -12.23 9.92 -2.89
C ALA A 384 -12.37 9.03 -4.13
N THR A 385 -13.05 9.53 -5.17
CA THR A 385 -13.25 8.80 -6.43
C THR A 385 -11.94 8.61 -7.18
N VAL A 386 -11.14 9.67 -7.33
CA VAL A 386 -9.83 9.63 -8.00
C VAL A 386 -8.89 8.67 -7.28
N THR A 387 -8.81 8.75 -5.95
CA THR A 387 -7.97 7.83 -5.16
C THR A 387 -8.41 6.38 -5.34
N ALA A 388 -9.72 6.10 -5.30
CA ALA A 388 -10.24 4.76 -5.54
C ALA A 388 -9.90 4.26 -6.95
N MET A 389 -10.07 5.11 -7.99
CA MET A 389 -9.72 4.74 -9.36
C MET A 389 -8.23 4.42 -9.52
N ILE A 390 -7.34 5.22 -8.90
CA ILE A 390 -5.89 5.02 -8.95
C ILE A 390 -5.52 3.68 -8.29
N ILE A 391 -6.03 3.42 -7.09
CA ILE A 391 -5.70 2.20 -6.34
C ILE A 391 -6.27 0.96 -7.02
N SER A 392 -7.55 0.98 -7.42
CA SER A 392 -8.18 -0.16 -8.10
C SER A 392 -7.50 -0.49 -9.42
N PHE A 393 -7.13 0.54 -10.22
CA PHE A 393 -6.39 0.33 -11.46
C PHE A 393 -4.97 -0.20 -11.20
N GLY A 394 -4.31 0.30 -10.15
CA GLY A 394 -3.00 -0.20 -9.73
C GLY A 394 -3.02 -1.67 -9.32
N ASN A 395 -4.09 -2.12 -8.67
CA ASN A 395 -4.26 -3.53 -8.28
C ASN A 395 -4.40 -4.48 -9.49
N ILE A 396 -4.77 -3.97 -10.68
CA ILE A 396 -4.64 -4.73 -11.94
C ILE A 396 -3.17 -5.08 -12.22
N GLY A 397 -2.23 -4.21 -11.82
CA GLY A 397 -0.80 -4.52 -11.86
C GLY A 397 -0.43 -5.76 -11.04
N GLY A 398 -1.14 -6.01 -9.93
CA GLY A 398 -1.01 -7.24 -9.17
C GLY A 398 -1.47 -8.49 -9.93
N ILE A 399 -2.57 -8.39 -10.71
CA ILE A 399 -3.03 -9.47 -11.58
C ILE A 399 -1.94 -9.80 -12.63
N LEU A 400 -1.41 -8.77 -13.28
CA LEU A 400 -0.36 -8.94 -14.31
C LEU A 400 0.94 -9.50 -13.72
N SER A 401 1.34 -9.03 -12.53
CA SER A 401 2.59 -9.45 -11.88
C SER A 401 2.63 -10.94 -11.58
N GLY A 402 1.49 -11.57 -11.30
CA GLY A 402 1.37 -13.01 -11.08
C GLY A 402 1.71 -13.85 -12.31
N GLN A 403 1.68 -13.26 -13.51
CA GLN A 403 1.99 -13.93 -14.78
C GLN A 403 3.45 -13.78 -15.20
N PHE A 404 4.26 -13.05 -14.43
CA PHE A 404 5.69 -12.87 -14.68
C PHE A 404 6.52 -13.94 -13.97
N TYR A 405 7.82 -13.98 -14.23
CA TYR A 405 8.79 -14.86 -13.61
C TYR A 405 8.45 -16.35 -13.77
N ARG A 406 8.20 -16.73 -15.02
CA ARG A 406 7.93 -18.12 -15.38
C ARG A 406 9.16 -19.00 -15.16
N ALA A 407 8.96 -20.26 -14.78
CA ALA A 407 10.05 -21.20 -14.57
C ALA A 407 10.93 -21.40 -15.83
N SER A 408 10.34 -21.23 -17.03
CA SER A 408 11.06 -21.28 -18.31
C SER A 408 12.07 -20.15 -18.50
N GLU A 409 11.95 -19.05 -17.73
CA GLU A 409 12.87 -17.90 -17.79
C GLU A 409 13.99 -18.00 -16.75
N ALA A 410 13.91 -18.97 -15.84
CA ALA A 410 14.92 -19.17 -14.80
C ALA A 410 16.28 -19.61 -15.43
N PRO A 411 17.40 -19.20 -14.81
CA PRO A 411 17.56 -18.42 -13.60
C PRO A 411 17.64 -16.90 -13.84
N THR A 412 17.63 -16.45 -15.09
CA THR A 412 17.95 -15.06 -15.46
C THR A 412 16.76 -14.12 -15.41
N TYR A 413 15.55 -14.61 -15.71
CA TYR A 413 14.28 -13.85 -15.75
C TYR A 413 14.34 -12.56 -16.58
N ILE A 414 15.16 -12.54 -17.65
CA ILE A 414 15.38 -11.36 -18.49
C ILE A 414 14.07 -10.80 -19.05
N PRO A 415 13.12 -11.60 -19.60
CA PRO A 415 11.86 -11.08 -20.11
C PRO A 415 11.02 -10.40 -19.02
N SER A 416 10.92 -11.02 -17.84
CA SER A 416 10.17 -10.47 -16.71
C SER A 416 10.79 -9.19 -16.15
N HIS A 417 12.12 -9.14 -16.02
CA HIS A 417 12.82 -7.91 -15.62
C HIS A 417 12.64 -6.80 -16.65
N SER A 418 12.72 -7.13 -17.95
CA SER A 418 12.52 -6.16 -19.04
C SER A 418 11.09 -5.60 -19.05
N THR A 419 10.10 -6.43 -18.76
CA THR A 419 8.71 -6.01 -18.62
C THR A 419 8.55 -5.00 -17.47
N ASN A 420 9.19 -5.25 -16.32
CA ASN A 420 9.19 -4.32 -15.19
C ASN A 420 9.91 -3.00 -15.53
N ILE A 421 10.97 -3.02 -16.34
CA ILE A 421 11.62 -1.81 -16.88
C ILE A 421 10.62 -1.01 -17.71
N GLY A 422 9.83 -1.65 -18.58
CA GLY A 422 8.78 -1.01 -19.36
C GLY A 422 7.73 -0.33 -18.49
N PHE A 423 7.25 -0.99 -17.43
CA PHE A 423 6.30 -0.42 -16.48
C PHE A 423 6.89 0.78 -15.71
N LEU A 424 8.12 0.70 -15.24
CA LEU A 424 8.80 1.81 -14.56
C LEU A 424 9.06 2.99 -15.51
N SER A 425 9.36 2.73 -16.78
CA SER A 425 9.47 3.78 -17.80
C SER A 425 8.14 4.50 -17.99
N LEU A 426 7.01 3.77 -17.97
CA LEU A 426 5.66 4.37 -17.99
C LEU A 426 5.45 5.31 -16.79
N THR A 427 5.87 4.89 -15.56
CA THR A 427 5.82 5.76 -14.37
C THR A 427 6.60 7.05 -14.57
N ILE A 428 7.84 6.96 -15.04
CA ILE A 428 8.71 8.12 -15.24
C ILE A 428 8.07 9.09 -16.26
N ILE A 429 7.65 8.58 -17.41
CA ILE A 429 7.05 9.38 -18.49
C ILE A 429 5.77 10.07 -17.99
N THR A 430 4.87 9.34 -17.35
CA THR A 430 3.61 9.90 -16.87
C THR A 430 3.80 10.91 -15.73
N ALA A 431 4.75 10.68 -14.82
CA ALA A 431 5.10 11.64 -13.78
C ALA A 431 5.67 12.94 -14.37
N LEU A 432 6.55 12.85 -15.36
CA LEU A 432 7.11 14.04 -16.04
C LEU A 432 6.05 14.78 -16.85
N ILE A 433 5.11 14.09 -17.52
CA ILE A 433 3.98 14.71 -18.23
C ILE A 433 3.09 15.45 -17.23
N LEU A 434 2.70 14.82 -16.11
CA LEU A 434 1.90 15.46 -15.07
C LEU A 434 2.57 16.73 -14.56
N LYS A 435 3.86 16.64 -14.24
CA LYS A 435 4.65 17.77 -13.77
C LYS A 435 4.71 18.91 -14.76
N TRP A 436 4.94 18.60 -16.04
CA TRP A 436 4.95 19.60 -17.10
C TRP A 436 3.58 20.29 -17.23
N ARG A 437 2.48 19.50 -17.19
CA ARG A 437 1.12 20.04 -17.22
C ARG A 437 0.82 20.97 -16.06
N PHE A 438 1.17 20.58 -14.85
CA PHE A 438 0.98 21.43 -13.68
C PHE A 438 1.82 22.71 -13.72
N LYS A 439 3.05 22.66 -14.25
CA LYS A 439 3.83 23.89 -14.49
C LYS A 439 3.15 24.83 -15.49
N VAL A 440 2.59 24.29 -16.56
CA VAL A 440 1.88 25.11 -17.55
C VAL A 440 0.60 25.71 -16.94
N GLU A 441 -0.14 24.95 -16.14
CA GLU A 441 -1.33 25.44 -15.45
C GLU A 441 -1.00 26.52 -14.43
N ASN A 442 0.05 26.33 -13.61
CA ASN A 442 0.49 27.35 -12.65
C ASN A 442 0.88 28.67 -13.34
N ARG A 443 1.61 28.61 -14.46
CA ARG A 443 1.94 29.82 -15.24
C ARG A 443 0.69 30.56 -15.71
N LYS A 444 -0.32 29.87 -16.17
CA LYS A 444 -1.59 30.48 -16.56
C LYS A 444 -2.35 31.09 -15.40
N LEU A 445 -2.29 30.47 -14.22
CA LEU A 445 -2.90 31.02 -13.01
C LEU A 445 -2.17 32.27 -12.52
N ASP A 446 -0.84 32.29 -12.58
CA ASP A 446 -0.01 33.46 -12.27
C ASP A 446 -0.34 34.63 -13.22
N GLU A 447 -0.49 34.37 -14.52
CA GLU A 447 -0.86 35.36 -15.53
C GLU A 447 -2.28 35.95 -15.32
N MET A 448 -3.18 35.20 -14.68
CA MET A 448 -4.58 35.62 -14.39
C MET A 448 -4.74 36.23 -12.98
N ASP A 449 -3.65 36.48 -12.23
CA ASP A 449 -3.69 36.92 -10.82
C ASP A 449 -4.54 36.03 -9.90
N GLN A 450 -4.73 34.77 -10.28
CA GLN A 450 -5.48 33.79 -9.53
C GLN A 450 -4.53 32.91 -8.70
N TYR A 451 -4.55 33.14 -7.39
CA TYR A 451 -3.68 32.44 -6.42
C TYR A 451 -4.12 30.99 -6.14
N HIS A 452 -4.16 30.13 -7.13
CA HIS A 452 -4.26 28.69 -6.93
C HIS A 452 -2.91 28.03 -7.19
N ILE A 453 -2.16 27.74 -6.12
CA ILE A 453 -0.89 27.00 -6.24
C ILE A 453 -1.21 25.52 -6.40
N ILE A 454 -0.96 24.98 -7.59
CA ILE A 454 -0.96 23.54 -7.85
C ILE A 454 0.38 22.97 -7.39
N ILE A 455 0.37 21.97 -6.52
CA ILE A 455 1.59 21.32 -6.03
C ILE A 455 2.22 20.50 -7.16
N ILE A 456 3.45 20.80 -7.48
CA ILE A 456 4.17 20.28 -8.66
C ILE A 456 4.86 18.95 -8.33
#